data_10162b660a083eef40b106794e198fdc
#
_entry.id   10162b660a083eef40b106794e198fdc
#
_cell.length_a   1.000
_cell.length_b   1.000
_cell.length_c   1.000
_cell.angle_alpha   90.00
_cell.angle_beta   90.00
_cell.angle_gamma   90.00
#
_symmetry.space_group_name_H-M   'P 1'
#
loop_
_entity.id
_entity.type
_entity.pdbx_description
1 polymer ?
#
loop_
_entity_poly.entity_id
_entity_poly.type
_entity_poly.pdbx_seq_one_letter_code
_entity_poly.pdbx_strand_id
1 'polypeptide(L)'
;MDKIAFIGLGNMGSSMAKNLLKANLNVEVFDLNPNAVAELTALGASSADSVQQAVQGADVVVTMLPASQHVQSVYLGQDGILDSVDAGTLLIDSSTIDPATARSVGEQAELRGISFVDAPVSGGVAGAAAGTLTFIVGGSQENFVQAKAVLSHMGKNIFHAGDAGAGQVAKICNNMMLGILMSGTCEALNLGMENGLDPKVLSDIMLQSSGRNWALELYNPCPGVMENTPASNGYQGGFMSQLMAKDLGLAMEAAVASQTSTPMGSLARNLFNFHNGQGNGQKDFSSLFEFYQKQNQA
;
A
#
# COMPACT_ATOMS: atom_id res chain seq x y z
N MET A 1 -9.21 8.76 23.93
CA MET A 1 -9.52 7.92 22.74
C MET A 1 -10.00 6.61 23.31
N ASP A 2 -11.32 6.42 23.30
CA ASP A 2 -11.93 5.30 24.01
C ASP A 2 -12.27 4.13 23.09
N LYS A 3 -12.48 4.38 21.79
CA LYS A 3 -12.82 3.35 20.81
C LYS A 3 -12.21 3.65 19.43
N ILE A 4 -11.55 2.65 18.83
CA ILE A 4 -11.09 2.65 17.45
C ILE A 4 -11.87 1.58 16.69
N ALA A 5 -12.53 1.95 15.58
CA ALA A 5 -13.09 1.00 14.63
C ALA A 5 -12.04 0.71 13.54
N PHE A 6 -11.79 -0.56 13.24
CA PHE A 6 -10.87 -0.98 12.17
C PHE A 6 -11.62 -1.83 11.13
N ILE A 7 -11.72 -1.32 9.90
CA ILE A 7 -12.47 -1.92 8.81
C ILE A 7 -11.52 -2.43 7.72
N GLY A 8 -11.60 -3.72 7.41
CA GLY A 8 -10.74 -4.38 6.43
C GLY A 8 -9.51 -5.03 7.06
N LEU A 9 -9.57 -6.36 7.24
CA LEU A 9 -8.59 -7.18 7.94
C LEU A 9 -7.79 -8.09 7.00
N GLY A 10 -7.57 -7.64 5.77
CA GLY A 10 -6.68 -8.34 4.84
C GLY A 10 -5.23 -8.40 5.34
N ASN A 11 -4.30 -8.83 4.48
CA ASN A 11 -2.88 -9.05 4.84
C ASN A 11 -2.23 -7.88 5.58
N MET A 12 -2.59 -6.65 5.23
CA MET A 12 -2.06 -5.44 5.87
C MET A 12 -2.89 -5.06 7.10
N GLY A 13 -4.22 -4.94 6.95
CA GLY A 13 -5.13 -4.45 7.98
C GLY A 13 -5.12 -5.30 9.25
N SER A 14 -5.10 -6.64 9.13
CA SER A 14 -4.98 -7.53 10.29
C SER A 14 -3.72 -7.21 11.11
N SER A 15 -2.57 -7.06 10.46
CA SER A 15 -1.31 -6.73 11.12
C SER A 15 -1.32 -5.33 11.76
N MET A 16 -1.95 -4.36 11.09
CA MET A 16 -2.11 -3.00 11.60
C MET A 16 -3.01 -2.99 12.85
N ALA A 17 -4.17 -3.66 12.81
CA ALA A 17 -5.08 -3.79 13.95
C ALA A 17 -4.40 -4.50 15.14
N LYS A 18 -3.60 -5.55 14.91
CA LYS A 18 -2.80 -6.22 15.94
C LYS A 18 -1.84 -5.27 16.66
N ASN A 19 -1.24 -4.31 15.95
CA ASN A 19 -0.35 -3.34 16.58
C ASN A 19 -1.11 -2.35 17.48
N LEU A 20 -2.35 -1.96 17.10
CA LEU A 20 -3.21 -1.17 17.97
C LEU A 20 -3.58 -1.94 19.26
N LEU A 21 -3.92 -3.23 19.14
CA LEU A 21 -4.20 -4.09 20.30
C LEU A 21 -2.97 -4.24 21.21
N LYS A 22 -1.76 -4.42 20.64
CA LYS A 22 -0.51 -4.46 21.41
C LYS A 22 -0.23 -3.17 22.17
N ALA A 23 -0.73 -2.05 21.69
CA ALA A 23 -0.66 -0.75 22.38
C ALA A 23 -1.74 -0.59 23.44
N ASN A 24 -2.52 -1.64 23.73
CA ASN A 24 -3.64 -1.65 24.68
C ASN A 24 -4.76 -0.66 24.32
N LEU A 25 -4.98 -0.41 23.04
CA LEU A 25 -6.09 0.40 22.56
C LEU A 25 -7.35 -0.47 22.41
N ASN A 26 -8.52 0.11 22.67
CA ASN A 26 -9.80 -0.56 22.47
C ASN A 26 -10.15 -0.56 20.98
N VAL A 27 -10.09 -1.73 20.36
CA VAL A 27 -10.28 -1.89 18.91
C VAL A 27 -11.49 -2.76 18.64
N GLU A 28 -12.45 -2.23 17.88
CA GLU A 28 -13.56 -2.98 17.33
C GLU A 28 -13.29 -3.22 15.84
N VAL A 29 -13.44 -4.46 15.38
CA VAL A 29 -13.03 -4.86 14.02
C VAL A 29 -14.21 -5.34 13.20
N PHE A 30 -14.15 -5.07 11.88
CA PHE A 30 -15.07 -5.60 10.89
C PHE A 30 -14.33 -6.00 9.62
N ASP A 31 -14.67 -7.17 9.09
CA ASP A 31 -14.29 -7.66 7.76
C ASP A 31 -15.35 -8.62 7.24
N LEU A 32 -15.47 -8.74 5.93
CA LEU A 32 -16.33 -9.73 5.28
C LEU A 32 -15.84 -11.18 5.48
N ASN A 33 -14.57 -11.36 5.84
CA ASN A 33 -13.98 -12.66 6.15
C ASN A 33 -14.07 -12.94 7.67
N PRO A 34 -14.96 -13.84 8.11
CA PRO A 34 -15.16 -14.12 9.54
C PRO A 34 -13.92 -14.73 10.21
N ASN A 35 -13.06 -15.41 9.46
CA ASN A 35 -11.83 -15.98 10.02
C ASN A 35 -10.84 -14.88 10.42
N ALA A 36 -10.73 -13.79 9.64
CA ALA A 36 -9.90 -12.64 9.98
C ALA A 36 -10.42 -11.92 11.23
N VAL A 37 -11.76 -11.80 11.37
CA VAL A 37 -12.40 -11.24 12.56
C VAL A 37 -12.11 -12.13 13.78
N ALA A 38 -12.32 -13.45 13.67
CA ALA A 38 -12.08 -14.40 14.76
C ALA A 38 -10.62 -14.38 15.26
N GLU A 39 -9.65 -14.21 14.36
CA GLU A 39 -8.24 -14.09 14.72
C GLU A 39 -7.97 -12.85 15.61
N LEU A 40 -8.58 -11.70 15.28
CA LEU A 40 -8.39 -10.46 16.03
C LEU A 40 -9.16 -10.49 17.37
N THR A 41 -10.35 -11.08 17.40
CA THR A 41 -11.11 -11.24 18.65
C THR A 41 -10.41 -12.16 19.64
N ALA A 42 -9.75 -13.20 19.16
CA ALA A 42 -8.89 -14.04 20.01
C ALA A 42 -7.70 -13.28 20.62
N LEU A 43 -7.33 -12.13 20.05
CA LEU A 43 -6.28 -11.24 20.56
C LEU A 43 -6.82 -10.06 21.39
N GLY A 44 -8.14 -10.02 21.63
CA GLY A 44 -8.77 -9.02 22.50
C GLY A 44 -9.53 -7.90 21.78
N ALA A 45 -9.70 -7.96 20.46
CA ALA A 45 -10.58 -7.04 19.74
C ALA A 45 -12.06 -7.36 20.03
N SER A 46 -12.92 -6.35 20.01
CA SER A 46 -14.36 -6.53 19.84
C SER A 46 -14.67 -6.71 18.37
N SER A 47 -15.77 -7.40 18.03
CA SER A 47 -16.25 -7.55 16.65
C SER A 47 -17.62 -6.93 16.47
N ALA A 48 -17.88 -6.46 15.27
CA ALA A 48 -19.18 -5.97 14.84
C ALA A 48 -19.74 -6.83 13.70
N ASP A 49 -21.06 -6.82 13.54
CA ASP A 49 -21.77 -7.56 12.48
C ASP A 49 -21.90 -6.73 11.19
N SER A 50 -21.63 -5.43 11.26
CA SER A 50 -21.68 -4.51 10.12
C SER A 50 -20.71 -3.36 10.29
N VAL A 51 -20.42 -2.64 9.19
CA VAL A 51 -19.62 -1.41 9.21
C VAL A 51 -20.26 -0.37 10.14
N GLN A 52 -21.58 -0.18 10.04
CA GLN A 52 -22.35 0.79 10.83
C GLN A 52 -22.18 0.51 12.33
N GLN A 53 -22.33 -0.75 12.74
CA GLN A 53 -22.15 -1.14 14.14
C GLN A 53 -20.70 -0.88 14.60
N ALA A 54 -19.73 -1.25 13.78
CA ALA A 54 -18.32 -1.05 14.13
C ALA A 54 -17.98 0.42 14.40
N VAL A 55 -18.48 1.33 13.57
CA VAL A 55 -18.12 2.75 13.64
C VAL A 55 -18.97 3.56 14.62
N GLN A 56 -20.09 3.02 15.12
CA GLN A 56 -20.96 3.72 16.06
C GLN A 56 -20.22 4.04 17.35
N GLY A 57 -20.18 5.33 17.70
CA GLY A 57 -19.49 5.81 18.89
C GLY A 57 -17.96 5.64 18.86
N ALA A 58 -17.36 5.46 17.69
CA ALA A 58 -15.91 5.42 17.54
C ALA A 58 -15.32 6.83 17.53
N ASP A 59 -14.23 7.04 18.28
CA ASP A 59 -13.43 8.27 18.20
C ASP A 59 -12.61 8.31 16.91
N VAL A 60 -12.15 7.14 16.46
CA VAL A 60 -11.33 6.97 15.26
C VAL A 60 -11.83 5.78 14.45
N VAL A 61 -11.92 5.95 13.15
CA VAL A 61 -12.17 4.86 12.18
C VAL A 61 -10.94 4.73 11.30
N VAL A 62 -10.38 3.53 11.23
CA VAL A 62 -9.29 3.19 10.30
C VAL A 62 -9.82 2.21 9.27
N THR A 63 -9.59 2.50 7.99
CA THR A 63 -9.95 1.60 6.89
C THR A 63 -8.71 1.13 6.13
N MET A 64 -8.72 -0.14 5.69
CA MET A 64 -7.68 -0.73 4.85
C MET A 64 -8.35 -1.63 3.80
N LEU A 65 -8.80 -1.04 2.70
CA LEU A 65 -9.67 -1.65 1.70
C LEU A 65 -8.92 -1.91 0.36
N PRO A 66 -9.40 -2.87 -0.47
CA PRO A 66 -8.65 -3.31 -1.65
C PRO A 66 -8.55 -2.29 -2.79
N ALA A 67 -9.56 -1.45 -3.00
CA ALA A 67 -9.66 -0.56 -4.15
C ALA A 67 -10.62 0.61 -3.91
N SER A 68 -10.54 1.64 -4.78
CA SER A 68 -11.37 2.86 -4.75
C SER A 68 -12.86 2.61 -4.64
N GLN A 69 -13.38 1.65 -5.42
CA GLN A 69 -14.81 1.30 -5.39
C GLN A 69 -15.29 0.81 -4.02
N HIS A 70 -14.42 0.13 -3.26
CA HIS A 70 -14.75 -0.32 -1.90
C HIS A 70 -14.75 0.86 -0.93
N VAL A 71 -13.78 1.78 -1.06
CA VAL A 71 -13.75 3.01 -0.26
C VAL A 71 -15.00 3.86 -0.56
N GLN A 72 -15.33 4.08 -1.83
CA GLN A 72 -16.56 4.80 -2.20
C GLN A 72 -17.81 4.16 -1.61
N SER A 73 -17.96 2.85 -1.74
CA SER A 73 -19.12 2.12 -1.20
C SER A 73 -19.21 2.20 0.32
N VAL A 74 -18.09 2.01 1.01
CA VAL A 74 -18.05 1.96 2.48
C VAL A 74 -18.20 3.36 3.11
N TYR A 75 -17.67 4.40 2.48
CA TYR A 75 -17.75 5.77 3.00
C TYR A 75 -18.98 6.52 2.54
N LEU A 76 -19.31 6.45 1.24
CA LEU A 76 -20.31 7.28 0.54
C LEU A 76 -21.57 6.51 0.13
N GLY A 77 -21.60 5.18 0.31
CA GLY A 77 -22.76 4.36 0.00
C GLY A 77 -23.92 4.64 0.95
N GLN A 78 -25.08 4.07 0.63
CA GLN A 78 -26.23 4.13 1.53
C GLN A 78 -25.86 3.52 2.89
N ASP A 79 -26.17 4.24 3.97
CA ASP A 79 -25.78 3.88 5.34
C ASP A 79 -24.26 3.68 5.50
N GLY A 80 -23.45 4.43 4.75
CA GLY A 80 -22.00 4.40 4.80
C GLY A 80 -21.42 4.98 6.10
N ILE A 81 -20.07 4.98 6.19
CA ILE A 81 -19.38 5.50 7.38
C ILE A 81 -19.78 6.95 7.67
N LEU A 82 -19.84 7.81 6.62
CA LEU A 82 -20.15 9.24 6.80
C LEU A 82 -21.57 9.51 7.34
N ASP A 83 -22.50 8.58 7.17
CA ASP A 83 -23.85 8.68 7.69
C ASP A 83 -24.00 8.04 9.09
N SER A 84 -22.97 7.30 9.53
CA SER A 84 -23.01 6.43 10.74
C SER A 84 -22.10 6.90 11.88
N VAL A 85 -21.20 7.87 11.65
CA VAL A 85 -20.27 8.40 12.66
C VAL A 85 -20.75 9.74 13.22
N ASP A 86 -20.30 10.04 14.43
CA ASP A 86 -20.57 11.31 15.08
C ASP A 86 -19.66 12.44 14.55
N ALA A 87 -20.12 13.69 14.65
CA ALA A 87 -19.27 14.83 14.43
C ALA A 87 -18.09 14.84 15.42
N GLY A 88 -16.86 15.00 14.88
CA GLY A 88 -15.64 14.92 15.68
C GLY A 88 -14.92 13.56 15.59
N THR A 89 -15.54 12.54 14.98
CA THR A 89 -14.83 11.29 14.64
C THR A 89 -13.72 11.58 13.64
N LEU A 90 -12.54 11.00 13.85
CA LEU A 90 -11.43 11.04 12.91
C LEU A 90 -11.46 9.80 12.00
N LEU A 91 -11.55 10.03 10.70
CA LEU A 91 -11.49 9.00 9.67
C LEU A 91 -10.09 8.92 9.07
N ILE A 92 -9.49 7.74 9.04
CA ILE A 92 -8.17 7.46 8.49
C ILE A 92 -8.30 6.36 7.44
N ASP A 93 -8.24 6.71 6.15
CA ASP A 93 -8.22 5.70 5.09
C ASP A 93 -6.77 5.36 4.71
N SER A 94 -6.34 4.16 5.08
CA SER A 94 -4.99 3.64 4.76
C SER A 94 -4.95 2.84 3.46
N SER A 95 -6.05 2.79 2.72
CA SER A 95 -6.14 2.10 1.42
C SER A 95 -5.26 2.80 0.37
N THR A 96 -4.80 2.05 -0.63
CA THR A 96 -4.16 2.62 -1.82
C THR A 96 -5.20 2.71 -2.93
N ILE A 97 -5.66 3.93 -3.19
CA ILE A 97 -6.76 4.28 -4.10
C ILE A 97 -6.40 5.46 -5.00
N ASP A 98 -7.26 5.79 -5.95
CA ASP A 98 -7.08 7.00 -6.75
C ASP A 98 -7.27 8.29 -5.92
N PRO A 99 -6.51 9.36 -6.23
CA PRO A 99 -6.58 10.61 -5.47
C PRO A 99 -7.94 11.32 -5.55
N ALA A 100 -8.71 11.11 -6.63
CA ALA A 100 -10.02 11.74 -6.79
C ALA A 100 -11.03 11.15 -5.80
N THR A 101 -11.01 9.84 -5.60
CA THR A 101 -11.82 9.17 -4.57
C THR A 101 -11.47 9.68 -3.17
N ALA A 102 -10.19 9.78 -2.83
CA ALA A 102 -9.77 10.30 -1.52
C ALA A 102 -10.24 11.75 -1.30
N ARG A 103 -10.12 12.61 -2.31
CA ARG A 103 -10.62 13.99 -2.25
C ARG A 103 -12.13 14.03 -2.08
N SER A 104 -12.88 13.23 -2.86
CA SER A 104 -14.33 13.17 -2.75
C SER A 104 -14.80 12.76 -1.36
N VAL A 105 -14.17 11.76 -0.76
CA VAL A 105 -14.46 11.35 0.63
C VAL A 105 -14.13 12.48 1.59
N GLY A 106 -12.98 13.14 1.45
CA GLY A 106 -12.57 14.26 2.28
C GLY A 106 -13.52 15.44 2.22
N GLU A 107 -13.95 15.84 1.01
CA GLU A 107 -14.94 16.90 0.80
C GLU A 107 -16.29 16.57 1.45
N GLN A 108 -16.76 15.33 1.29
CA GLN A 108 -18.02 14.89 1.89
C GLN A 108 -17.95 14.76 3.41
N ALA A 109 -16.79 14.42 3.97
CA ALA A 109 -16.53 14.42 5.41
C ALA A 109 -16.55 15.86 5.96
N GLU A 110 -15.84 16.79 5.31
CA GLU A 110 -15.77 18.20 5.71
C GLU A 110 -17.16 18.86 5.74
N LEU A 111 -18.00 18.60 4.72
CA LEU A 111 -19.38 19.10 4.68
C LEU A 111 -20.25 18.64 5.87
N ARG A 112 -19.86 17.55 6.53
CA ARG A 112 -20.52 16.97 7.73
C ARG A 112 -19.80 17.31 9.03
N GLY A 113 -18.73 18.10 8.98
CA GLY A 113 -17.90 18.43 10.15
C GLY A 113 -17.11 17.22 10.69
N ILE A 114 -16.82 16.23 9.85
CA ILE A 114 -16.08 15.03 10.19
C ILE A 114 -14.62 15.18 9.71
N SER A 115 -13.66 14.84 10.57
CA SER A 115 -12.23 14.87 10.24
C SER A 115 -11.85 13.69 9.35
N PHE A 116 -11.13 13.94 8.26
CA PHE A 116 -10.66 12.88 7.33
C PHE A 116 -9.21 13.08 6.95
N VAL A 117 -8.48 11.96 6.84
CA VAL A 117 -7.17 11.89 6.20
C VAL A 117 -7.07 10.63 5.31
N ASP A 118 -6.47 10.77 4.13
CA ASP A 118 -5.93 9.65 3.38
C ASP A 118 -4.51 9.36 3.86
N ALA A 119 -4.23 8.12 4.21
CA ALA A 119 -2.98 7.72 4.84
C ALA A 119 -2.44 6.40 4.27
N PRO A 120 -2.23 6.30 2.93
CA PRO A 120 -1.66 5.11 2.33
C PRO A 120 -0.29 4.77 2.90
N VAL A 121 0.06 3.48 2.85
CA VAL A 121 1.22 2.91 3.53
C VAL A 121 2.30 2.40 2.58
N SER A 122 3.54 2.42 3.06
CA SER A 122 4.68 1.75 2.45
C SER A 122 5.41 0.90 3.50
N GLY A 123 5.97 -0.25 3.11
CA GLY A 123 6.68 -1.19 3.99
C GLY A 123 6.20 -2.63 3.88
N GLY A 124 5.12 -2.88 3.11
CA GLY A 124 4.58 -4.21 2.87
C GLY A 124 4.09 -4.93 4.12
N VAL A 125 3.78 -6.22 3.99
CA VAL A 125 3.25 -7.06 5.08
C VAL A 125 4.24 -7.16 6.24
N ALA A 126 5.55 -7.23 5.96
CA ALA A 126 6.58 -7.29 6.99
C ALA A 126 6.62 -6.00 7.83
N GLY A 127 6.54 -4.84 7.19
CA GLY A 127 6.46 -3.55 7.88
C GLY A 127 5.17 -3.40 8.69
N ALA A 128 4.04 -3.89 8.19
CA ALA A 128 2.78 -3.90 8.92
C ALA A 128 2.87 -4.79 10.17
N ALA A 129 3.43 -6.00 10.06
CA ALA A 129 3.60 -6.91 11.19
C ALA A 129 4.55 -6.34 12.26
N ALA A 130 5.63 -5.67 11.83
CA ALA A 130 6.62 -5.07 12.72
C ALA A 130 6.21 -3.73 13.32
N GLY A 131 5.09 -3.11 12.87
CA GLY A 131 4.70 -1.76 13.29
C GLY A 131 5.64 -0.66 12.78
N THR A 132 6.31 -0.89 11.64
CA THR A 132 7.32 0.00 11.09
C THR A 132 6.93 0.62 9.75
N LEU A 133 5.64 0.65 9.44
CA LEU A 133 5.14 1.25 8.21
C LEU A 133 5.56 2.72 8.08
N THR A 134 5.67 3.14 6.83
CA THR A 134 5.68 4.56 6.48
C THR A 134 4.27 4.95 6.05
N PHE A 135 3.66 5.91 6.75
CA PHE A 135 2.40 6.54 6.40
C PHE A 135 2.64 7.83 5.64
N ILE A 136 1.89 8.02 4.55
CA ILE A 136 1.96 9.23 3.72
C ILE A 136 0.57 9.89 3.80
N VAL A 137 0.46 10.93 4.62
CA VAL A 137 -0.83 11.46 5.05
C VAL A 137 -1.22 12.69 4.25
N GLY A 138 -2.40 12.66 3.63
CA GLY A 138 -3.07 13.81 3.04
C GLY A 138 -4.26 14.25 3.90
N GLY A 139 -4.43 15.55 4.10
CA GLY A 139 -5.48 16.15 4.92
C GLY A 139 -5.03 17.46 5.56
N SER A 140 -5.90 18.15 6.28
CA SER A 140 -5.52 19.37 6.97
C SER A 140 -4.40 19.11 7.99
N GLN A 141 -3.63 20.15 8.32
CA GLN A 141 -2.58 20.06 9.34
C GLN A 141 -3.13 19.63 10.71
N GLU A 142 -4.34 20.06 11.04
CA GLU A 142 -5.03 19.68 12.28
C GLU A 142 -5.36 18.19 12.30
N ASN A 143 -6.00 17.68 11.23
CA ASN A 143 -6.34 16.27 11.11
C ASN A 143 -5.08 15.37 11.06
N PHE A 144 -4.01 15.85 10.43
CA PHE A 144 -2.71 15.15 10.44
C PHE A 144 -2.16 14.98 11.85
N VAL A 145 -2.20 16.03 12.69
CA VAL A 145 -1.72 15.96 14.08
C VAL A 145 -2.52 14.94 14.89
N GLN A 146 -3.84 14.92 14.73
CA GLN A 146 -4.71 13.94 15.38
C GLN A 146 -4.42 12.52 14.89
N ALA A 147 -4.34 12.31 13.56
CA ALA A 147 -4.07 11.00 12.96
C ALA A 147 -2.70 10.44 13.37
N LYS A 148 -1.68 11.30 13.50
CA LYS A 148 -0.32 10.89 13.88
C LYS A 148 -0.28 10.16 15.22
N ALA A 149 -1.13 10.51 16.18
CA ALA A 149 -1.20 9.83 17.46
C ALA A 149 -1.56 8.34 17.32
N VAL A 150 -2.52 8.02 16.44
CA VAL A 150 -2.95 6.65 16.16
C VAL A 150 -1.94 5.94 15.25
N LEU A 151 -1.51 6.60 14.17
CA LEU A 151 -0.61 6.03 13.17
C LEU A 151 0.74 5.64 13.77
N SER A 152 1.21 6.33 14.82
CA SER A 152 2.48 6.02 15.50
C SER A 152 2.52 4.64 16.16
N HIS A 153 1.37 4.00 16.41
CA HIS A 153 1.30 2.63 16.90
C HIS A 153 1.48 1.58 15.78
N MET A 154 1.34 1.98 14.52
CA MET A 154 1.40 1.09 13.35
C MET A 154 2.57 1.38 12.42
N GLY A 155 3.22 2.54 12.58
CA GLY A 155 4.30 2.98 11.71
C GLY A 155 5.39 3.78 12.41
N LYS A 156 6.57 3.77 11.80
CA LYS A 156 7.76 4.48 12.27
C LYS A 156 7.88 5.87 11.66
N ASN A 157 7.54 5.99 10.37
CA ASN A 157 7.65 7.25 9.63
C ASN A 157 6.25 7.72 9.25
N ILE A 158 5.90 8.97 9.57
CA ILE A 158 4.58 9.54 9.30
C ILE A 158 4.80 10.91 8.69
N PHE A 159 4.54 11.05 7.39
CA PHE A 159 4.76 12.26 6.62
C PHE A 159 3.44 12.95 6.29
N HIS A 160 3.37 14.27 6.47
CA HIS A 160 2.28 15.09 5.96
C HIS A 160 2.62 15.50 4.51
N ALA A 161 1.84 15.04 3.56
CA ALA A 161 2.09 15.26 2.14
C ALA A 161 1.37 16.51 1.59
N GLY A 162 0.40 17.05 2.32
CA GLY A 162 -0.44 18.17 1.91
C GLY A 162 -1.92 17.89 2.17
N ASP A 163 -2.81 18.58 1.46
CA ASP A 163 -4.27 18.45 1.60
C ASP A 163 -4.79 17.06 1.20
N ALA A 164 -6.10 16.82 1.37
CA ALA A 164 -6.75 15.56 1.06
C ALA A 164 -6.41 15.06 -0.36
N GLY A 165 -6.07 13.78 -0.47
CA GLY A 165 -5.59 13.13 -1.69
C GLY A 165 -4.09 13.27 -1.96
N ALA A 166 -3.37 14.15 -1.23
CA ALA A 166 -1.92 14.31 -1.41
C ALA A 166 -1.14 13.06 -0.98
N GLY A 167 -1.61 12.35 0.03
CA GLY A 167 -1.05 11.07 0.45
C GLY A 167 -1.09 10.04 -0.68
N GLN A 168 -2.24 9.92 -1.34
CA GLN A 168 -2.40 9.03 -2.50
C GLN A 168 -1.50 9.44 -3.67
N VAL A 169 -1.44 10.74 -4.01
CA VAL A 169 -0.54 11.24 -5.07
C VAL A 169 0.91 10.88 -4.77
N ALA A 170 1.39 11.15 -3.56
CA ALA A 170 2.76 10.84 -3.19
C ALA A 170 3.03 9.32 -3.22
N LYS A 171 2.07 8.50 -2.76
CA LYS A 171 2.16 7.04 -2.82
C LYS A 171 2.26 6.51 -4.24
N ILE A 172 1.39 6.93 -5.17
CA ILE A 172 1.42 6.45 -6.55
C ILE A 172 2.66 6.92 -7.30
N CYS A 173 3.16 8.14 -7.03
CA CYS A 173 4.44 8.62 -7.58
C CYS A 173 5.61 7.74 -7.09
N ASN A 174 5.67 7.43 -5.78
CA ASN A 174 6.68 6.53 -5.24
C ASN A 174 6.61 5.15 -5.89
N ASN A 175 5.42 4.56 -6.03
CA ASN A 175 5.28 3.22 -6.58
C ASN A 175 5.48 3.19 -8.10
N MET A 176 5.17 4.27 -8.81
CA MET A 176 5.56 4.42 -10.22
C MET A 176 7.10 4.39 -10.36
N MET A 177 7.81 5.16 -9.55
CA MET A 177 9.27 5.13 -9.54
C MET A 177 9.80 3.75 -9.18
N LEU A 178 9.24 3.08 -8.17
CA LEU A 178 9.62 1.73 -7.78
C LEU A 178 9.47 0.72 -8.93
N GLY A 179 8.34 0.77 -9.65
CA GLY A 179 8.10 -0.11 -10.81
C GLY A 179 9.09 0.14 -11.95
N ILE A 180 9.42 1.41 -12.22
CA ILE A 180 10.43 1.80 -13.23
C ILE A 180 11.81 1.29 -12.82
N LEU A 181 12.21 1.50 -11.58
CA LEU A 181 13.51 1.06 -11.06
C LEU A 181 13.66 -0.47 -11.11
N MET A 182 12.61 -1.20 -10.72
CA MET A 182 12.62 -2.67 -10.79
C MET A 182 12.74 -3.13 -12.24
N SER A 183 11.97 -2.56 -13.16
CA SER A 183 12.03 -2.92 -14.58
C SER A 183 13.42 -2.69 -15.16
N GLY A 184 14.00 -1.50 -14.94
CA GLY A 184 15.35 -1.18 -15.42
C GLY A 184 16.44 -2.04 -14.77
N THR A 185 16.29 -2.38 -13.48
CA THR A 185 17.23 -3.27 -12.78
C THR A 185 17.18 -4.68 -13.36
N CYS A 186 15.97 -5.21 -13.63
CA CYS A 186 15.81 -6.52 -14.29
C CYS A 186 16.47 -6.56 -15.66
N GLU A 187 16.24 -5.54 -16.49
CA GLU A 187 16.86 -5.43 -17.83
C GLU A 187 18.38 -5.39 -17.75
N ALA A 188 18.93 -4.54 -16.89
CA ALA A 188 20.37 -4.34 -16.77
C ALA A 188 21.09 -5.61 -16.30
N LEU A 189 20.52 -6.30 -15.28
CA LEU A 189 21.08 -7.55 -14.76
C LEU A 189 21.01 -8.65 -15.84
N ASN A 190 19.87 -8.81 -16.51
CA ASN A 190 19.72 -9.81 -17.56
C ASN A 190 20.68 -9.54 -18.74
N LEU A 191 20.81 -8.28 -19.19
CA LEU A 191 21.75 -7.91 -20.25
C LEU A 191 23.19 -8.29 -19.87
N GLY A 192 23.61 -8.00 -18.62
CA GLY A 192 24.94 -8.35 -18.14
C GLY A 192 25.19 -9.86 -18.12
N MET A 193 24.21 -10.63 -17.61
CA MET A 193 24.28 -12.10 -17.55
C MET A 193 24.38 -12.72 -18.94
N GLU A 194 23.60 -12.25 -19.90
CA GLU A 194 23.66 -12.71 -21.28
C GLU A 194 24.99 -12.37 -21.97
N ASN A 195 25.74 -11.39 -21.47
CA ASN A 195 27.09 -11.06 -21.90
C ASN A 195 28.17 -11.68 -21.02
N GLY A 196 27.85 -12.66 -20.18
CA GLY A 196 28.80 -13.45 -19.40
C GLY A 196 29.24 -12.84 -18.09
N LEU A 197 28.57 -11.78 -17.60
CA LEU A 197 28.88 -11.21 -16.28
C LEU A 197 28.19 -12.00 -15.16
N ASP A 198 28.89 -12.19 -14.08
CA ASP A 198 28.29 -12.68 -12.84
C ASP A 198 27.32 -11.61 -12.26
N PRO A 199 26.05 -11.96 -11.95
CA PRO A 199 25.06 -10.99 -11.52
C PRO A 199 25.40 -10.33 -10.17
N LYS A 200 26.12 -11.01 -9.29
CA LYS A 200 26.59 -10.45 -8.02
C LYS A 200 27.66 -9.40 -8.24
N VAL A 201 28.65 -9.72 -9.08
CA VAL A 201 29.73 -8.76 -9.46
C VAL A 201 29.11 -7.54 -10.15
N LEU A 202 28.17 -7.73 -11.08
CA LEU A 202 27.49 -6.64 -11.76
C LEU A 202 26.69 -5.77 -10.77
N SER A 203 25.97 -6.39 -9.83
CA SER A 203 25.23 -5.68 -8.78
C SER A 203 26.17 -4.83 -7.93
N ASP A 204 27.33 -5.39 -7.50
CA ASP A 204 28.31 -4.67 -6.69
C ASP A 204 28.89 -3.46 -7.46
N ILE A 205 29.18 -3.60 -8.76
CA ILE A 205 29.62 -2.49 -9.61
C ILE A 205 28.54 -1.40 -9.68
N MET A 206 27.29 -1.77 -9.95
CA MET A 206 26.19 -0.79 -10.04
C MET A 206 25.92 -0.09 -8.71
N LEU A 207 26.05 -0.79 -7.57
CA LEU A 207 25.93 -0.19 -6.24
C LEU A 207 26.98 0.87 -5.92
N GLN A 208 28.17 0.74 -6.51
CA GLN A 208 29.27 1.73 -6.36
C GLN A 208 29.31 2.77 -7.49
N SER A 209 28.36 2.71 -8.42
CA SER A 209 28.29 3.55 -9.61
C SER A 209 26.93 4.29 -9.70
N SER A 210 26.73 5.02 -10.78
CA SER A 210 25.50 5.81 -11.03
C SER A 210 24.22 5.00 -11.22
N GLY A 211 24.32 3.68 -11.40
CA GLY A 211 23.17 2.76 -11.46
C GLY A 211 22.58 2.39 -10.10
N ARG A 212 23.16 2.85 -8.99
CA ARG A 212 22.66 2.56 -7.63
C ARG A 212 21.20 2.95 -7.49
N ASN A 213 20.39 2.02 -6.98
CA ASN A 213 18.99 2.26 -6.72
C ASN A 213 18.47 1.29 -5.63
N TRP A 214 17.26 1.56 -5.12
CA TRP A 214 16.64 0.78 -4.04
C TRP A 214 16.49 -0.71 -4.36
N ALA A 215 16.15 -1.06 -5.60
CA ALA A 215 15.98 -2.46 -6.00
C ALA A 215 17.31 -3.23 -5.90
N LEU A 216 18.41 -2.66 -6.37
CA LEU A 216 19.75 -3.26 -6.24
C LEU A 216 20.20 -3.37 -4.79
N GLU A 217 19.96 -2.32 -3.98
CA GLU A 217 20.52 -2.18 -2.65
C GLU A 217 19.80 -3.03 -1.60
N LEU A 218 18.47 -3.15 -1.70
CA LEU A 218 17.64 -3.76 -0.65
C LEU A 218 16.71 -4.86 -1.16
N TYR A 219 16.56 -5.03 -2.47
CA TYR A 219 15.52 -5.89 -3.04
C TYR A 219 15.91 -6.51 -4.39
N ASN A 220 17.15 -6.97 -4.51
CA ASN A 220 17.70 -7.45 -5.78
C ASN A 220 16.80 -8.54 -6.41
N PRO A 221 16.39 -8.38 -7.69
CA PRO A 221 15.47 -9.30 -8.36
C PRO A 221 16.12 -10.59 -8.84
N CYS A 222 17.46 -10.67 -8.86
CA CYS A 222 18.18 -11.84 -9.34
C CYS A 222 18.33 -12.88 -8.21
N PRO A 223 17.83 -14.13 -8.39
CA PRO A 223 17.99 -15.19 -7.39
C PRO A 223 19.45 -15.42 -7.00
N GLY A 224 19.71 -15.60 -5.71
CA GLY A 224 21.04 -15.91 -5.18
C GLY A 224 21.99 -14.71 -5.01
N VAL A 225 21.62 -13.51 -5.49
CA VAL A 225 22.42 -12.30 -5.28
C VAL A 225 22.24 -11.75 -3.86
N MET A 226 21.00 -11.79 -3.35
CA MET A 226 20.67 -11.31 -2.00
C MET A 226 19.77 -12.32 -1.27
N GLU A 227 20.25 -12.89 -0.17
CA GLU A 227 19.62 -14.06 0.50
C GLU A 227 18.21 -13.77 1.05
N ASN A 228 17.98 -12.59 1.65
CA ASN A 228 16.74 -12.26 2.36
C ASN A 228 15.71 -11.53 1.47
N THR A 229 15.69 -11.80 0.18
CA THR A 229 14.73 -11.23 -0.76
C THR A 229 13.77 -12.29 -1.30
N PRO A 230 12.56 -11.89 -1.74
CA PRO A 230 11.63 -12.80 -2.39
C PRO A 230 12.25 -13.52 -3.60
N ALA A 231 13.13 -12.86 -4.35
CA ALA A 231 13.84 -13.45 -5.48
C ALA A 231 14.61 -14.73 -5.10
N SER A 232 15.25 -14.75 -3.94
CA SER A 232 15.99 -15.91 -3.44
C SER A 232 15.10 -16.96 -2.73
N ASN A 233 13.79 -16.69 -2.64
CA ASN A 233 12.78 -17.59 -2.08
C ASN A 233 11.67 -17.91 -3.10
N GLY A 234 12.03 -18.13 -4.36
CA GLY A 234 11.08 -18.45 -5.43
C GLY A 234 10.04 -17.36 -5.68
N TYR A 235 10.36 -16.11 -5.38
CA TYR A 235 9.48 -14.95 -5.47
C TYR A 235 8.22 -15.05 -4.62
N GLN A 236 8.29 -15.77 -3.51
CA GLN A 236 7.18 -15.89 -2.56
C GLN A 236 7.22 -14.78 -1.50
N GLY A 237 6.03 -14.31 -1.11
CA GLY A 237 5.88 -13.20 -0.16
C GLY A 237 6.11 -11.83 -0.81
N GLY A 238 6.52 -10.84 -0.02
CA GLY A 238 6.83 -9.50 -0.49
C GLY A 238 5.61 -8.70 -0.98
N PHE A 239 5.76 -8.02 -2.12
CA PHE A 239 4.73 -7.18 -2.74
C PHE A 239 4.30 -7.79 -4.08
N MET A 240 3.05 -8.24 -4.17
CA MET A 240 2.56 -8.97 -5.35
C MET A 240 2.66 -8.14 -6.63
N SER A 241 3.05 -8.79 -7.73
CA SER A 241 3.15 -8.20 -9.07
C SER A 241 1.81 -7.58 -9.54
N GLN A 242 0.69 -8.22 -9.22
CA GLN A 242 -0.63 -7.64 -9.53
C GLN A 242 -0.93 -6.35 -8.76
N LEU A 243 -0.42 -6.19 -7.54
CA LEU A 243 -0.58 -4.95 -6.77
C LEU A 243 0.33 -3.84 -7.31
N MET A 244 1.54 -4.18 -7.78
CA MET A 244 2.38 -3.23 -8.50
C MET A 244 1.70 -2.75 -9.78
N ALA A 245 1.11 -3.65 -10.58
CA ALA A 245 0.36 -3.28 -11.78
C ALA A 245 -0.86 -2.40 -11.46
N LYS A 246 -1.57 -2.67 -10.36
CA LYS A 246 -2.66 -1.83 -9.86
C LYS A 246 -2.16 -0.41 -9.53
N ASP A 247 -1.09 -0.30 -8.76
CA ASP A 247 -0.55 1.00 -8.33
C ASP A 247 -0.02 1.81 -9.51
N LEU A 248 0.62 1.15 -10.49
CA LEU A 248 0.98 1.77 -11.77
C LEU A 248 -0.25 2.21 -12.57
N GLY A 249 -1.36 1.45 -12.50
CA GLY A 249 -2.64 1.83 -13.06
C GLY A 249 -3.16 3.14 -12.49
N LEU A 250 -3.20 3.25 -11.16
CA LEU A 250 -3.60 4.48 -10.46
C LEU A 250 -2.71 5.68 -10.85
N ALA A 251 -1.41 5.47 -11.00
CA ALA A 251 -0.49 6.52 -11.47
C ALA A 251 -0.82 6.98 -12.91
N MET A 252 -1.17 6.05 -13.80
CA MET A 252 -1.57 6.39 -15.18
C MET A 252 -2.91 7.11 -15.23
N GLU A 253 -3.88 6.73 -14.40
CA GLU A 253 -5.16 7.41 -14.27
C GLU A 253 -4.96 8.87 -13.78
N ALA A 254 -4.11 9.06 -12.77
CA ALA A 254 -3.75 10.38 -12.28
C ALA A 254 -3.00 11.21 -13.34
N ALA A 255 -2.12 10.58 -14.13
CA ALA A 255 -1.40 11.24 -15.23
C ALA A 255 -2.35 11.72 -16.32
N VAL A 256 -3.35 10.91 -16.69
CA VAL A 256 -4.40 11.31 -17.65
C VAL A 256 -5.22 12.49 -17.10
N ALA A 257 -5.66 12.41 -15.84
CA ALA A 257 -6.47 13.47 -15.22
C ALA A 257 -5.72 14.80 -15.11
N SER A 258 -4.39 14.77 -14.87
CA SER A 258 -3.53 15.97 -14.79
C SER A 258 -2.89 16.37 -16.12
N GLN A 259 -3.14 15.63 -17.20
CA GLN A 259 -2.50 15.80 -18.53
C GLN A 259 -0.95 15.74 -18.45
N THR A 260 -0.42 14.94 -17.54
CA THR A 260 1.03 14.77 -17.33
C THR A 260 1.57 13.60 -18.15
N SER A 261 2.70 13.80 -18.84
CA SER A 261 3.35 12.75 -19.62
C SER A 261 4.19 11.83 -18.73
N THR A 262 3.91 10.52 -18.76
CA THR A 262 4.59 9.49 -17.94
C THR A 262 5.00 8.28 -18.79
N PRO A 263 5.84 8.43 -19.84
CA PRO A 263 6.16 7.35 -20.79
C PRO A 263 6.81 6.14 -20.10
N MET A 264 7.74 6.36 -19.14
CA MET A 264 8.41 5.27 -18.41
C MET A 264 7.45 4.52 -17.50
N GLY A 265 6.54 5.24 -16.82
CA GLY A 265 5.49 4.63 -15.98
C GLY A 265 4.54 3.78 -16.81
N SER A 266 4.14 4.25 -18.00
CA SER A 266 3.30 3.51 -18.93
C SER A 266 3.97 2.23 -19.41
N LEU A 267 5.26 2.29 -19.73
CA LEU A 267 6.04 1.13 -20.14
C LEU A 267 6.15 0.11 -18.99
N ALA A 268 6.51 0.56 -17.80
CA ALA A 268 6.60 -0.30 -16.61
C ALA A 268 5.24 -1.00 -16.36
N ARG A 269 4.11 -0.26 -16.40
CA ARG A 269 2.78 -0.85 -16.25
C ARG A 269 2.52 -1.97 -17.26
N ASN A 270 2.86 -1.76 -18.52
CA ASN A 270 2.67 -2.76 -19.56
C ASN A 270 3.50 -4.02 -19.30
N LEU A 271 4.76 -3.89 -18.86
CA LEU A 271 5.62 -5.03 -18.51
C LEU A 271 5.00 -5.85 -17.38
N PHE A 272 4.54 -5.22 -16.30
CA PHE A 272 3.86 -5.91 -15.21
C PHE A 272 2.55 -6.56 -15.65
N ASN A 273 1.76 -5.91 -16.52
CA ASN A 273 0.53 -6.51 -17.05
C ASN A 273 0.82 -7.76 -17.90
N PHE A 274 1.83 -7.73 -18.76
CA PHE A 274 2.26 -8.91 -19.53
C PHE A 274 2.72 -10.04 -18.61
N HIS A 275 3.55 -9.73 -17.62
CA HIS A 275 4.03 -10.71 -16.66
C HIS A 275 2.88 -11.35 -15.86
N ASN A 276 1.93 -10.54 -15.40
CA ASN A 276 0.72 -11.00 -14.69
C ASN A 276 -0.18 -11.86 -15.60
N GLY A 277 -0.32 -11.49 -16.89
CA GLY A 277 -1.06 -12.26 -17.88
C GLY A 277 -0.50 -13.67 -18.13
N GLN A 278 0.76 -13.91 -17.77
CA GLN A 278 1.40 -15.23 -17.79
C GLN A 278 1.18 -16.04 -16.51
N GLY A 279 0.30 -15.60 -15.59
CA GLY A 279 -0.03 -16.30 -14.36
C GLY A 279 0.86 -15.93 -13.15
N ASN A 280 1.70 -14.90 -13.26
CA ASN A 280 2.66 -14.51 -12.22
C ASN A 280 2.12 -13.44 -11.24
N GLY A 281 0.85 -13.06 -11.32
CA GLY A 281 0.28 -11.96 -10.53
C GLY A 281 0.40 -12.11 -9.01
N GLN A 282 0.43 -13.34 -8.51
CA GLN A 282 0.57 -13.65 -7.08
C GLN A 282 2.03 -13.68 -6.59
N LYS A 283 3.00 -13.75 -7.52
CA LYS A 283 4.41 -13.66 -7.17
C LYS A 283 4.78 -12.25 -6.75
N ASP A 284 5.88 -12.12 -6.03
CA ASP A 284 6.49 -10.83 -5.74
C ASP A 284 6.83 -10.04 -7.04
N PHE A 285 6.71 -8.73 -7.01
CA PHE A 285 6.94 -7.88 -8.18
C PHE A 285 8.36 -7.97 -8.76
N SER A 286 9.35 -8.40 -7.96
CA SER A 286 10.71 -8.69 -8.45
C SER A 286 10.75 -9.89 -9.40
N SER A 287 9.69 -10.73 -9.41
CA SER A 287 9.55 -11.83 -10.39
C SER A 287 9.45 -11.36 -11.84
N LEU A 288 9.31 -10.06 -12.08
CA LEU A 288 9.47 -9.48 -13.42
C LEU A 288 10.82 -9.86 -14.06
N PHE A 289 11.82 -10.20 -13.26
CA PHE A 289 13.10 -10.71 -13.75
C PHE A 289 12.94 -11.98 -14.60
N GLU A 290 12.02 -12.89 -14.23
CA GLU A 290 11.73 -14.10 -15.02
C GLU A 290 11.18 -13.78 -16.43
N PHE A 291 10.52 -12.64 -16.60
CA PHE A 291 10.02 -12.20 -17.91
C PHE A 291 11.16 -12.00 -18.90
N TYR A 292 12.28 -11.44 -18.46
CA TYR A 292 13.46 -11.22 -19.32
C TYR A 292 14.23 -12.51 -19.59
N GLN A 293 14.33 -13.43 -18.59
CA GLN A 293 15.03 -14.69 -18.75
C GLN A 293 14.37 -15.64 -19.75
N LYS A 294 13.03 -15.67 -19.82
CA LYS A 294 12.30 -16.59 -20.72
C LYS A 294 12.41 -16.24 -22.19
N GLN A 295 12.71 -14.99 -22.55
CA GLN A 295 12.86 -14.58 -23.95
C GLN A 295 14.10 -15.20 -24.63
N ASN A 296 15.04 -15.72 -23.86
CA ASN A 296 16.30 -16.30 -24.34
C ASN A 296 16.26 -17.84 -24.46
N GLN A 297 15.13 -18.49 -24.16
CA GLN A 297 14.97 -19.94 -24.24
C GLN A 297 14.15 -20.40 -25.46
N ALA A 298 13.75 -19.47 -26.36
CA ALA A 298 13.09 -19.73 -27.61
C ALA A 298 14.07 -19.55 -28.79
#